data_988813c20d9abb90beab623d0a1d8942
#
_entry.id   988813c20d9abb90beab623d0a1d8942
#
_cell.length_a   1.000
_cell.length_b   1.000
_cell.length_c   1.000
_cell.angle_alpha   90.00
_cell.angle_beta   90.00
_cell.angle_gamma   90.00
#
_symmetry.space_group_name_H-M   'P 1'
#
loop_
_entity.id
_entity.type
_entity.pdbx_description
1 polymer ?
#
loop_
_entity_poly.entity_id
_entity_poly.type
_entity_poly.pdbx_seq_one_letter_code
_entity_poly.pdbx_strand_id
1 'polypeptide(L)'
;MKEMDPYYSELAEVLRGRLLTIADHETRDRNPEEHLQKLKRLSEKLELLKKNLPADADPMLAHYLERMSLSKALEFIEVNYADSSPR
;
A
#
# COMPACT_ATOMS: atom_id res chain seq x y z
N MET A 1 3.55 -4.17 -24.28
CA MET A 1 3.43 -4.48 -22.89
C MET A 1 3.30 -3.22 -22.06
N LYS A 2 2.40 -3.23 -21.13
CA LYS A 2 2.11 -2.06 -20.34
C LYS A 2 2.67 -2.22 -18.94
N GLU A 3 3.39 -1.24 -18.50
CA GLU A 3 3.96 -1.31 -17.16
C GLU A 3 3.15 -0.45 -16.21
N MET A 4 3.09 -0.89 -14.97
CA MET A 4 2.45 -0.10 -13.94
C MET A 4 3.25 1.17 -13.71
N ASP A 5 2.54 2.29 -13.55
CA ASP A 5 3.17 3.55 -13.19
C ASP A 5 4.02 3.38 -11.95
N PRO A 6 5.25 3.88 -11.91
CA PRO A 6 6.09 3.71 -10.72
C PRO A 6 5.44 4.18 -9.43
N TYR A 7 4.64 5.23 -9.48
CA TYR A 7 3.95 5.69 -8.29
C TYR A 7 3.01 4.61 -7.74
N TYR A 8 2.18 4.03 -8.62
CA TYR A 8 1.23 3.02 -8.19
C TYR A 8 1.91 1.72 -7.81
N SER A 9 3.02 1.42 -8.44
CA SER A 9 3.81 0.25 -8.09
C SER A 9 4.34 0.38 -6.67
N GLU A 10 4.88 1.54 -6.34
CA GLU A 10 5.41 1.79 -5.00
C GLU A 10 4.30 1.81 -3.98
N LEU A 11 3.16 2.43 -4.32
CA LEU A 11 2.02 2.47 -3.42
C LEU A 11 1.52 1.06 -3.11
N ALA A 12 1.42 0.22 -4.13
CA ALA A 12 0.99 -1.16 -3.94
C ALA A 12 1.96 -1.92 -3.03
N GLU A 13 3.26 -1.70 -3.21
CA GLU A 13 4.25 -2.36 -2.37
C GLU A 13 4.13 -1.94 -0.92
N VAL A 14 3.94 -0.66 -0.67
CA VAL A 14 3.79 -0.16 0.70
C VAL A 14 2.52 -0.71 1.33
N LEU A 15 1.43 -0.72 0.58
CA LEU A 15 0.17 -1.25 1.08
C LEU A 15 0.30 -2.73 1.41
N ARG A 16 0.90 -3.49 0.51
CA ARG A 16 1.09 -4.92 0.72
C ARG A 16 2.00 -5.18 1.91
N GLY A 17 3.09 -4.43 1.99
CA GLY A 17 4.02 -4.57 3.12
C GLY A 17 3.36 -4.27 4.44
N ARG A 18 2.54 -3.24 4.49
CA ARG A 18 1.86 -2.89 5.72
C ARG A 18 0.85 -3.96 6.14
N LEU A 19 0.09 -4.48 5.18
CA LEU A 19 -0.87 -5.54 5.48
C LEU A 19 -0.16 -6.79 5.97
N LEU A 20 0.95 -7.15 5.34
CA LEU A 20 1.71 -8.30 5.77
C LEU A 20 2.31 -8.10 7.17
N THR A 21 2.79 -6.90 7.46
CA THR A 21 3.38 -6.62 8.75
C THR A 21 2.31 -6.65 9.85
N ILE A 22 1.13 -6.12 9.57
CA ILE A 22 0.04 -6.17 10.54
C ILE A 22 -0.33 -7.62 10.85
N ALA A 23 -0.31 -8.48 9.83
CA ALA A 23 -0.65 -9.88 10.01
C ALA A 23 0.47 -10.72 10.61
N ASP A 24 1.66 -10.15 10.75
CA ASP A 24 2.82 -10.88 11.23
C ASP A 24 2.85 -10.89 12.74
N HIS A 25 2.05 -11.75 13.33
CA HIS A 25 1.94 -11.84 14.78
C HIS A 25 3.21 -12.42 15.41
N GLU A 26 3.92 -13.23 14.67
CA GLU A 26 5.12 -13.85 15.18
C GLU A 26 6.20 -12.83 15.47
N THR A 27 6.47 -11.95 14.53
CA THR A 27 7.46 -10.90 14.75
C THR A 27 7.00 -9.96 15.84
N ARG A 28 5.71 -9.65 15.89
CA ARG A 28 5.17 -8.78 16.92
C ARG A 28 5.40 -9.38 18.31
N ASP A 29 5.24 -10.68 18.46
CA ASP A 29 5.38 -11.34 19.75
C ASP A 29 6.85 -11.55 20.13
N ARG A 30 7.68 -11.86 19.14
CA ARG A 30 9.09 -12.10 19.40
C ARG A 30 9.89 -10.83 19.57
N ASN A 31 9.62 -9.85 18.73
CA ASN A 31 10.39 -8.60 18.73
C ASN A 31 9.45 -7.45 18.45
N PRO A 32 8.68 -7.04 19.47
CA PRO A 32 7.69 -5.99 19.28
C PRO A 32 8.29 -4.66 18.85
N GLU A 33 9.53 -4.40 19.25
CA GLU A 33 10.16 -3.15 18.86
C GLU A 33 10.46 -3.10 17.37
N GLU A 34 10.99 -4.18 16.83
CA GLU A 34 11.25 -4.26 15.40
C GLU A 34 9.94 -4.18 14.61
N HIS A 35 8.91 -4.85 15.10
CA HIS A 35 7.61 -4.82 14.45
C HIS A 35 7.07 -3.40 14.41
N LEU A 36 7.18 -2.68 15.52
CA LEU A 36 6.71 -1.31 15.59
C LEU A 36 7.48 -0.40 14.66
N GLN A 37 8.79 -0.57 14.57
CA GLN A 37 9.60 0.23 13.68
C GLN A 37 9.25 -0.01 12.22
N LYS A 38 8.96 -1.24 11.86
CA LYS A 38 8.52 -1.57 10.51
C LYS A 38 7.20 -0.89 10.18
N LEU A 39 6.26 -0.98 11.11
CA LEU A 39 4.96 -0.32 10.90
C LEU A 39 5.13 1.19 10.76
N LYS A 40 5.97 1.77 11.60
CA LYS A 40 6.20 3.20 11.55
C LYS A 40 6.79 3.63 10.22
N ARG A 41 7.79 2.90 9.75
CA ARG A 41 8.43 3.21 8.48
C ARG A 41 7.45 3.12 7.31
N LEU A 42 6.65 2.07 7.29
CA LEU A 42 5.66 1.90 6.24
C LEU A 42 4.57 2.95 6.32
N SER A 43 4.18 3.33 7.53
CA SER A 43 3.19 4.38 7.70
C SER A 43 3.69 5.71 7.18
N GLU A 44 4.95 6.03 7.45
CA GLU A 44 5.54 7.28 6.97
C GLU A 44 5.58 7.31 5.44
N LYS A 45 5.96 6.19 4.84
CA LYS A 45 5.97 6.09 3.39
C LYS A 45 4.58 6.25 2.82
N LEU A 46 3.60 5.63 3.46
CA LEU A 46 2.23 5.72 3.00
C LEU A 46 1.72 7.16 3.06
N GLU A 47 2.02 7.86 4.15
CA GLU A 47 1.61 9.25 4.26
C GLU A 47 2.21 10.11 3.17
N LEU A 48 3.48 9.87 2.87
CA LEU A 48 4.14 10.61 1.82
C LEU A 48 3.50 10.32 0.46
N LEU A 49 3.19 9.07 0.20
CA LEU A 49 2.55 8.70 -1.05
C LEU A 49 1.15 9.28 -1.16
N LYS A 50 0.42 9.34 -0.05
CA LYS A 50 -0.90 9.96 -0.05
C LYS A 50 -0.81 11.44 -0.42
N LYS A 51 0.19 12.12 0.11
CA LYS A 51 0.40 13.53 -0.21
C LYS A 51 0.71 13.74 -1.68
N ASN A 52 1.39 12.80 -2.28
CA ASN A 52 1.82 12.91 -3.66
C ASN A 52 0.89 12.21 -4.64
N LEU A 53 -0.31 11.88 -4.20
CA LEU A 53 -1.28 11.22 -5.06
C LEU A 53 -1.51 12.07 -6.30
N PRO A 54 -1.42 11.48 -7.51
CA PRO A 54 -1.63 12.28 -8.73
C PRO A 54 -3.02 12.89 -8.79
N ALA A 55 -3.10 14.05 -9.39
CA ALA A 55 -4.37 14.75 -9.48
C ALA A 55 -5.39 13.98 -10.29
N ASP A 56 -4.93 13.15 -11.23
CA ASP A 56 -5.82 12.37 -12.06
C ASP A 56 -6.09 10.98 -11.50
N ALA A 57 -5.68 10.73 -10.26
CA ALA A 57 -5.96 9.44 -9.64
C ALA A 57 -7.45 9.27 -9.44
N ASP A 58 -7.89 8.02 -9.48
CA ASP A 58 -9.30 7.72 -9.33
C ASP A 58 -9.79 8.14 -7.94
N PRO A 59 -10.92 8.85 -7.86
CA PRO A 59 -11.45 9.27 -6.56
C PRO A 59 -11.71 8.12 -5.59
N MET A 60 -12.03 6.94 -6.12
CA MET A 60 -12.24 5.79 -5.25
C MET A 60 -10.96 5.38 -4.55
N LEU A 61 -9.84 5.45 -5.25
CA LEU A 61 -8.55 5.13 -4.62
C LEU A 61 -8.25 6.14 -3.52
N ALA A 62 -8.45 7.43 -3.81
CA ALA A 62 -8.24 8.46 -2.81
C ALA A 62 -9.12 8.21 -1.58
N HIS A 63 -10.35 7.82 -1.81
CA HIS A 63 -11.29 7.52 -0.74
C HIS A 63 -10.81 6.37 0.14
N TYR A 64 -10.35 5.29 -0.50
CA TYR A 64 -9.84 4.14 0.26
C TYR A 64 -8.62 4.50 1.10
N LEU A 65 -7.72 5.29 0.53
CA LEU A 65 -6.53 5.71 1.26
C LEU A 65 -6.89 6.60 2.44
N GLU A 66 -7.82 7.51 2.21
CA GLU A 66 -8.26 8.41 3.26
C GLU A 66 -8.88 7.67 4.42
N ARG A 67 -9.65 6.63 4.11
CA ARG A 67 -10.32 5.82 5.11
C ARG A 67 -9.40 4.75 5.69
N MET A 68 -8.18 4.68 5.23
CA MET A 68 -7.22 3.65 5.63
C MET A 68 -7.73 2.24 5.35
N SER A 69 -8.53 2.12 4.29
CA SER A 69 -8.98 0.81 3.82
C SER A 69 -7.90 0.21 2.94
N LEU A 70 -6.84 -0.26 3.56
CA LEU A 70 -5.62 -0.62 2.84
C LEU A 70 -5.80 -1.81 1.91
N SER A 71 -6.55 -2.82 2.34
CA SER A 71 -6.74 -3.97 1.47
C SER A 71 -7.60 -3.62 0.27
N LYS A 72 -8.59 -2.75 0.44
CA LYS A 72 -9.40 -2.31 -0.68
C LYS A 72 -8.60 -1.43 -1.62
N ALA A 73 -7.74 -0.58 -1.08
CA ALA A 73 -6.87 0.25 -1.91
C ALA A 73 -5.92 -0.60 -2.72
N LEU A 74 -5.32 -1.61 -2.10
CA LEU A 74 -4.41 -2.50 -2.80
C LEU A 74 -5.13 -3.25 -3.92
N GLU A 75 -6.30 -3.78 -3.62
CA GLU A 75 -7.09 -4.50 -4.61
C GLU A 75 -7.46 -3.58 -5.78
N PHE A 76 -7.83 -2.35 -5.48
CA PHE A 76 -8.17 -1.38 -6.50
C PHE A 76 -6.98 -1.13 -7.44
N ILE A 77 -5.80 -0.98 -6.87
CA ILE A 77 -4.60 -0.76 -7.68
C ILE A 77 -4.32 -1.97 -8.55
N GLU A 78 -4.41 -3.15 -7.99
CA GLU A 78 -4.12 -4.37 -8.73
C GLU A 78 -5.09 -4.59 -9.88
N VAL A 79 -6.33 -4.19 -9.70
CA VAL A 79 -7.34 -4.37 -10.74
C VAL A 79 -7.26 -3.29 -11.81
N ASN A 80 -7.01 -2.05 -11.41
CA ASN A 80 -7.17 -0.91 -12.30
C ASN A 80 -5.87 -0.33 -12.83
N TYR A 81 -4.77 -0.48 -12.11
CA TYR A 81 -3.52 0.15 -12.50
C TYR A 81 -2.41 -0.85 -12.79
N ALA A 82 -2.49 -2.06 -12.26
CA ALA A 82 -1.46 -3.03 -12.51
C ALA A 82 -1.52 -3.49 -13.95
N ASP A 83 -0.35 -3.78 -14.49
CA ASP A 83 -0.28 -4.42 -15.78
C ASP A 83 -0.93 -5.76 -15.63
N SER A 84 -2.07 -5.96 -16.21
CA SER A 84 -2.79 -7.15 -15.97
C SER A 84 -2.16 -8.29 -16.65
N SER A 85 -1.37 -8.98 -15.95
CA SER A 85 -0.87 -10.17 -16.40
C SER A 85 -1.91 -11.19 -16.44
N PRO A 86 -2.07 -11.85 -17.48
CA PRO A 86 -3.03 -12.92 -17.52
C PRO A 86 -2.67 -13.95 -16.52
N ARG A 87 -3.62 -14.45 -15.92
CA ARG A 87 -3.35 -15.49 -14.95
C ARG A 87 -3.46 -16.82 -15.61
#